data_6452d8cd60ea680701688e65394ebb46
#
_entry.id   6452d8cd60ea680701688e65394ebb46
#
_cell.length_a   1.000
_cell.length_b   1.000
_cell.length_c   1.000
_cell.angle_alpha   90.00
_cell.angle_beta   90.00
_cell.angle_gamma   90.00
#
_symmetry.space_group_name_H-M   'P 1'
#
loop_
_entity.id
_entity.type
_entity.pdbx_description
1 polymer ?
#
loop_
_entity_poly.entity_id
_entity_poly.type
_entity_poly.pdbx_seq_one_letter_code
_entity_poly.pdbx_strand_id
1 'polypeptide(L)'
;MGSDRQPIAVIGTGYVGLVTAAGFAQLGSEVWCVDIDADKIESLTRGHIPIYEPGLAECVAANRERLHFSTELAPALEHARLLFVAVGTPPTYSGDADLSAVHAVVASMPRSDRHALVMKSTVPVGTGAAIKRIFAEHGRDGFAYVSCPEFLKE
;
A
#
# COMPACT_ATOMS: atom_id res chain seq x y z
N MET A 1 -21.18 17.47 -1.70
CA MET A 1 -21.55 16.04 -1.70
C MET A 1 -20.34 15.27 -1.19
N GLY A 2 -20.37 14.79 0.05
CA GLY A 2 -19.33 13.93 0.56
C GLY A 2 -19.23 12.69 -0.30
N SER A 3 -18.02 12.37 -0.77
CA SER A 3 -17.77 11.13 -1.47
C SER A 3 -18.07 9.97 -0.53
N ASP A 4 -19.08 9.19 -0.85
CA ASP A 4 -19.51 7.99 -0.11
C ASP A 4 -18.54 6.81 -0.37
N ARG A 5 -17.30 7.14 -0.79
CA ARG A 5 -16.27 6.15 -1.10
C ARG A 5 -15.48 5.80 0.14
N GLN A 6 -15.22 4.51 0.30
CA GLN A 6 -14.45 4.02 1.44
C GLN A 6 -13.01 4.58 1.41
N PRO A 7 -12.50 5.07 2.55
CA PRO A 7 -11.09 5.37 2.69
C PRO A 7 -10.24 4.12 2.45
N ILE A 8 -9.07 4.30 1.85
CA ILE A 8 -8.12 3.22 1.61
C ILE A 8 -6.75 3.57 2.17
N ALA A 9 -5.95 2.56 2.44
CA ALA A 9 -4.53 2.72 2.73
C ALA A 9 -3.68 2.12 1.60
N VAL A 10 -2.58 2.79 1.29
CA VAL A 10 -1.55 2.29 0.38
C VAL A 10 -0.23 2.23 1.16
N ILE A 11 0.31 1.02 1.31
CA ILE A 11 1.54 0.75 2.06
C ILE A 11 2.67 0.51 1.05
N GLY A 12 3.64 1.39 1.05
CA GLY A 12 4.66 1.54 0.04
C GLY A 12 4.30 2.64 -0.95
N THR A 13 5.13 3.69 -1.02
CA THR A 13 4.95 4.83 -1.93
C THR A 13 5.98 4.85 -3.06
N GLY A 14 6.34 3.66 -3.54
CA GLY A 14 7.07 3.48 -4.79
C GLY A 14 6.17 3.77 -6.00
N TYR A 15 6.63 3.40 -7.18
CA TYR A 15 5.91 3.64 -8.43
C TYR A 15 4.46 3.12 -8.37
N VAL A 16 4.28 1.84 -8.15
CA VAL A 16 2.94 1.21 -8.11
C VAL A 16 2.06 1.80 -7.01
N GLY A 17 2.63 2.00 -5.81
CA GLY A 17 1.89 2.53 -4.66
C GLY A 17 1.40 3.94 -4.89
N LEU A 18 2.27 4.84 -5.36
CA LEU A 18 1.91 6.25 -5.56
C LEU A 18 0.91 6.45 -6.71
N VAL A 19 1.08 5.70 -7.82
CA VAL A 19 0.10 5.71 -8.93
C VAL A 19 -1.26 5.18 -8.47
N THR A 20 -1.27 4.10 -7.68
CA THR A 20 -2.48 3.55 -7.09
C THR A 20 -3.17 4.57 -6.17
N ALA A 21 -2.40 5.21 -5.29
CA ALA A 21 -2.93 6.23 -4.38
C ALA A 21 -3.53 7.42 -5.12
N ALA A 22 -2.81 7.96 -6.11
CA ALA A 22 -3.29 9.07 -6.93
C ALA A 22 -4.58 8.71 -7.69
N GLY A 23 -4.64 7.51 -8.26
CA GLY A 23 -5.84 7.02 -8.97
C GLY A 23 -7.07 6.93 -8.06
N PHE A 24 -6.93 6.37 -6.87
CA PHE A 24 -8.04 6.31 -5.91
C PHE A 24 -8.45 7.70 -5.39
N ALA A 25 -7.49 8.59 -5.15
CA ALA A 25 -7.78 9.98 -4.77
C ALA A 25 -8.55 10.71 -5.89
N GLN A 26 -8.15 10.51 -7.16
CA GLN A 26 -8.85 11.03 -8.33
C GLN A 26 -10.28 10.49 -8.44
N LEU A 27 -10.51 9.25 -8.04
CA LEU A 27 -11.84 8.66 -7.95
C LEU A 27 -12.65 9.15 -6.75
N GLY A 28 -12.06 9.94 -5.85
CA GLY A 28 -12.72 10.59 -4.73
C GLY A 28 -12.58 9.88 -3.38
N SER A 29 -11.71 8.88 -3.25
CA SER A 29 -11.41 8.25 -1.97
C SER A 29 -10.40 9.09 -1.16
N GLU A 30 -10.53 9.10 0.18
CA GLU A 30 -9.45 9.49 1.08
C GLU A 30 -8.41 8.37 1.07
N VAL A 31 -7.14 8.72 0.90
CA VAL A 31 -6.04 7.75 0.75
C VAL A 31 -4.94 8.02 1.76
N TRP A 32 -4.66 7.03 2.57
CA TRP A 32 -3.60 7.02 3.57
C TRP A 32 -2.36 6.33 3.00
N CYS A 33 -1.35 7.11 2.66
CA CYS A 33 -0.11 6.63 2.06
C CYS A 33 0.95 6.43 3.14
N VAL A 34 1.43 5.21 3.32
CA VAL A 34 2.40 4.86 4.36
C VAL A 34 3.69 4.35 3.72
N ASP A 35 4.83 4.90 4.15
CA ASP A 35 6.16 4.41 3.77
C ASP A 35 7.12 4.53 4.95
N ILE A 36 8.06 3.61 5.08
CA ILE A 36 9.09 3.66 6.13
C ILE A 36 10.15 4.73 5.87
N ASP A 37 10.27 5.20 4.64
CA ASP A 37 11.25 6.20 4.21
C ASP A 37 10.73 7.61 4.54
N ALA A 38 11.27 8.17 5.63
CA ALA A 38 10.87 9.49 6.12
C ALA A 38 11.19 10.62 5.13
N ASP A 39 12.31 10.55 4.43
CA ASP A 39 12.72 11.57 3.45
C ASP A 39 11.77 11.57 2.25
N LYS A 40 11.36 10.38 1.81
CA LYS A 40 10.35 10.23 0.77
C LYS A 40 8.99 10.79 1.19
N ILE A 41 8.53 10.47 2.40
CA ILE A 41 7.27 10.98 2.96
C ILE A 41 7.32 12.50 3.08
N GLU A 42 8.42 13.07 3.56
CA GLU A 42 8.60 14.52 3.64
C GLU A 42 8.55 15.17 2.24
N SER A 43 9.23 14.59 1.26
CA SER A 43 9.23 15.04 -0.14
C SER A 43 7.81 15.06 -0.72
N LEU A 44 7.08 13.95 -0.57
CA LEU A 44 5.68 13.81 -1.02
C LEU A 44 4.75 14.81 -0.30
N THR A 45 4.95 15.02 0.98
CA THR A 45 4.20 16.00 1.78
C THR A 45 4.41 17.42 1.29
N ARG A 46 5.58 17.74 0.76
CA ARG A 46 5.89 19.04 0.13
C ARG A 46 5.42 19.14 -1.32
N GLY A 47 4.84 18.07 -1.88
CA GLY A 47 4.38 18.03 -3.27
C GLY A 47 5.45 17.66 -4.30
N HIS A 48 6.63 17.20 -3.86
CA HIS A 48 7.67 16.71 -4.75
C HIS A 48 7.47 15.23 -5.02
N ILE A 49 7.24 14.88 -6.27
CA ILE A 49 7.02 13.50 -6.72
C ILE A 49 8.37 12.91 -7.16
N PRO A 50 8.92 11.89 -6.45
CA PRO A 50 10.26 11.37 -6.73
C PRO A 50 10.32 10.43 -7.94
N ILE A 51 9.20 10.20 -8.60
CA ILE A 51 9.10 9.34 -9.78
C ILE A 51 8.51 10.12 -10.95
N TYR A 52 8.96 9.77 -12.15
CA TYR A 52 8.43 10.35 -13.37
C TYR A 52 7.37 9.42 -13.98
N GLU A 53 6.15 9.89 -13.99
CA GLU A 53 5.01 9.28 -14.70
C GLU A 53 4.17 10.41 -15.30
N PRO A 54 3.91 10.40 -16.61
CA PRO A 54 3.10 11.44 -17.24
C PRO A 54 1.73 11.61 -16.56
N GLY A 55 1.43 12.82 -16.11
CA GLY A 55 0.16 13.15 -15.45
C GLY A 55 0.09 12.83 -13.96
N LEU A 56 1.08 12.13 -13.38
CA LEU A 56 1.02 11.77 -11.96
C LEU A 56 1.16 12.99 -11.05
N ALA A 57 2.10 13.88 -11.35
CA ALA A 57 2.31 15.09 -10.54
C ALA A 57 1.06 15.98 -10.51
N GLU A 58 0.43 16.17 -11.65
CA GLU A 58 -0.82 16.92 -11.79
C GLU A 58 -1.97 16.24 -11.04
N CYS A 59 -2.06 14.92 -11.14
CA CYS A 59 -3.07 14.13 -10.44
C CYS A 59 -2.92 14.22 -8.92
N VAL A 60 -1.70 14.10 -8.41
CA VAL A 60 -1.37 14.26 -6.98
C VAL A 60 -1.69 15.67 -6.51
N ALA A 61 -1.29 16.69 -7.27
CA ALA A 61 -1.54 18.09 -6.93
C ALA A 61 -3.05 18.40 -6.88
N ALA A 62 -3.82 17.92 -7.86
CA ALA A 62 -5.27 18.13 -7.95
C ALA A 62 -6.04 17.44 -6.81
N ASN A 63 -5.49 16.36 -6.22
CA ASN A 63 -6.13 15.58 -5.18
C ASN A 63 -5.39 15.65 -3.83
N ARG A 64 -4.58 16.67 -3.63
CA ARG A 64 -3.70 16.82 -2.47
C ARG A 64 -4.43 16.73 -1.14
N GLU A 65 -5.64 17.24 -1.06
CA GLU A 65 -6.45 17.23 0.17
C GLU A 65 -6.91 15.82 0.58
N ARG A 66 -6.95 14.87 -0.37
CA ARG A 66 -7.34 13.47 -0.13
C ARG A 66 -6.17 12.54 0.12
N LEU A 67 -4.93 13.02 -0.04
CA LEU A 67 -3.71 12.23 0.10
C LEU A 67 -3.03 12.54 1.43
N HIS A 68 -2.99 11.57 2.33
CA HIS A 68 -2.39 11.67 3.65
C HIS A 68 -1.10 10.84 3.70
N PHE A 69 0.05 11.50 3.79
CA PHE A 69 1.36 10.85 3.80
C PHE A 69 1.88 10.70 5.24
N SER A 70 2.33 9.50 5.62
CA SER A 70 2.82 9.21 6.97
C SER A 70 3.86 8.10 6.97
N THR A 71 4.76 8.11 7.95
CA THR A 71 5.63 6.97 8.26
C THR A 71 4.95 5.98 9.22
N GLU A 72 3.83 6.36 9.81
CA GLU A 72 3.11 5.55 10.80
C GLU A 72 1.91 4.84 10.15
N LEU A 73 1.78 3.55 10.46
CA LEU A 73 0.69 2.71 9.97
C LEU A 73 -0.62 2.92 10.75
N ALA A 74 -0.53 3.29 12.02
CA ALA A 74 -1.70 3.35 12.90
C ALA A 74 -2.83 4.26 12.39
N PRO A 75 -2.59 5.49 11.91
CA PRO A 75 -3.65 6.33 11.35
C PRO A 75 -4.32 5.70 10.12
N ALA A 76 -3.53 5.02 9.27
CA ALA A 76 -4.08 4.34 8.10
C ALA A 76 -5.01 3.19 8.49
N LEU A 77 -4.65 2.39 9.50
CA LEU A 77 -5.49 1.29 10.03
C LEU A 77 -6.76 1.79 10.71
N GLU A 78 -6.72 2.97 11.30
CA GLU A 78 -7.89 3.56 11.94
C GLU A 78 -8.96 3.97 10.92
N HIS A 79 -8.54 4.57 9.81
CA HIS A 79 -9.44 5.17 8.82
C HIS A 79 -9.80 4.23 7.68
N ALA A 80 -8.87 3.37 7.23
CA ALA A 80 -9.04 2.51 6.07
C ALA A 80 -9.33 1.06 6.44
N ARG A 81 -10.17 0.39 5.64
CA ARG A 81 -10.44 -1.05 5.73
C ARG A 81 -9.70 -1.84 4.66
N LEU A 82 -9.46 -1.24 3.51
CA LEU A 82 -8.71 -1.84 2.41
C LEU A 82 -7.27 -1.34 2.47
N LEU A 83 -6.34 -2.27 2.66
CA LEU A 83 -4.91 -2.00 2.82
C LEU A 83 -4.18 -2.55 1.60
N PHE A 84 -3.84 -1.68 0.65
CA PHE A 84 -3.09 -2.03 -0.55
C PHE A 84 -1.60 -2.09 -0.23
N VAL A 85 -1.01 -3.27 -0.31
CA VAL A 85 0.43 -3.48 -0.09
C VAL A 85 1.14 -3.39 -1.43
N ALA A 86 1.93 -2.35 -1.61
CA ALA A 86 2.69 -2.04 -2.83
C ALA A 86 4.17 -1.78 -2.51
N VAL A 87 4.75 -2.61 -1.64
CA VAL A 87 6.17 -2.56 -1.28
C VAL A 87 7.02 -3.29 -2.32
N GLY A 88 8.28 -2.91 -2.44
CA GLY A 88 9.22 -3.55 -3.37
C GLY A 88 9.48 -5.02 -3.04
N THR A 89 9.63 -5.82 -4.07
CA THR A 89 10.04 -7.24 -4.00
C THR A 89 11.21 -7.48 -4.95
N PRO A 90 12.37 -6.83 -4.72
CA PRO A 90 13.51 -6.91 -5.63
C PRO A 90 14.04 -8.34 -5.71
N PRO A 91 14.72 -8.72 -6.81
CA PRO A 91 15.34 -10.03 -6.91
C PRO A 91 16.51 -10.15 -5.91
N THR A 92 16.60 -11.32 -5.28
CA THR A 92 17.78 -11.71 -4.50
C THR A 92 18.94 -12.11 -5.42
N TYR A 93 20.11 -12.36 -4.85
CA TYR A 93 21.26 -12.86 -5.61
C TYR A 93 20.96 -14.19 -6.33
N SER A 94 20.10 -15.04 -5.78
CA SER A 94 19.65 -16.30 -6.39
C SER A 94 18.58 -16.12 -7.47
N GLY A 95 18.04 -14.90 -7.63
CA GLY A 95 16.95 -14.60 -8.57
C GLY A 95 15.55 -14.77 -8.00
N ASP A 96 15.43 -15.19 -6.73
CA ASP A 96 14.16 -15.25 -6.03
C ASP A 96 13.70 -13.83 -5.62
N ALA A 97 12.41 -13.64 -5.38
CA ALA A 97 11.90 -12.37 -4.87
C ALA A 97 12.25 -12.20 -3.38
N ASP A 98 12.82 -11.05 -3.02
CA ASP A 98 12.97 -10.66 -1.61
C ASP A 98 11.63 -10.20 -1.05
N LEU A 99 11.05 -10.99 -0.16
CA LEU A 99 9.77 -10.73 0.48
C LEU A 99 9.90 -10.09 1.88
N SER A 100 11.09 -9.65 2.27
CA SER A 100 11.34 -9.08 3.61
C SER A 100 10.42 -7.91 3.93
N ALA A 101 10.21 -6.99 2.97
CA ALA A 101 9.30 -5.86 3.14
C ALA A 101 7.83 -6.32 3.28
N VAL A 102 7.40 -7.32 2.49
CA VAL A 102 6.07 -7.91 2.61
C VAL A 102 5.87 -8.54 3.99
N HIS A 103 6.84 -9.32 4.45
CA HIS A 103 6.79 -9.94 5.78
C HIS A 103 6.77 -8.90 6.91
N ALA A 104 7.52 -7.81 6.79
CA ALA A 104 7.51 -6.71 7.76
C ALA A 104 6.11 -6.06 7.84
N VAL A 105 5.46 -5.80 6.70
CA VAL A 105 4.09 -5.29 6.67
C VAL A 105 3.12 -6.27 7.32
N VAL A 106 3.16 -7.56 6.96
CA VAL A 106 2.30 -8.60 7.54
C VAL A 106 2.49 -8.71 9.05
N ALA A 107 3.75 -8.64 9.53
CA ALA A 107 4.07 -8.69 10.95
C ALA A 107 3.51 -7.48 11.74
N SER A 108 3.44 -6.31 11.11
CA SER A 108 2.94 -5.07 11.73
C SER A 108 1.42 -4.99 11.82
N MET A 109 0.68 -5.89 11.15
CA MET A 109 -0.79 -5.89 11.17
C MET A 109 -1.33 -6.26 12.56
N PRO A 110 -2.33 -5.53 13.08
CA PRO A 110 -2.99 -5.86 14.34
C PRO A 110 -3.92 -7.07 14.19
N ARG A 111 -4.50 -7.53 15.28
CA ARG A 111 -5.69 -8.38 15.20
C ARG A 111 -6.88 -7.56 14.74
N SER A 112 -7.58 -8.04 13.71
CA SER A 112 -8.73 -7.32 13.14
C SER A 112 -9.58 -8.27 12.32
N ASP A 113 -10.88 -8.06 12.35
CA ASP A 113 -11.90 -8.73 11.52
C ASP A 113 -12.51 -7.78 10.48
N ARG A 114 -12.04 -6.53 10.45
CA ARG A 114 -12.59 -5.48 9.58
C ARG A 114 -11.70 -5.10 8.41
N HIS A 115 -10.45 -5.57 8.39
CA HIS A 115 -9.48 -5.19 7.36
C HIS A 115 -9.33 -6.27 6.30
N ALA A 116 -9.06 -5.83 5.08
CA ALA A 116 -8.62 -6.67 3.98
C ALA A 116 -7.25 -6.20 3.48
N LEU A 117 -6.30 -7.11 3.42
CA LEU A 117 -4.98 -6.89 2.84
C LEU A 117 -5.03 -7.22 1.35
N VAL A 118 -4.82 -6.20 0.52
CA VAL A 118 -4.81 -6.31 -0.94
C VAL A 118 -3.36 -6.28 -1.41
N MET A 119 -2.83 -7.42 -1.81
CA MET A 119 -1.44 -7.55 -2.26
C MET A 119 -1.30 -7.06 -3.69
N LYS A 120 -0.77 -5.83 -3.84
CA LYS A 120 -0.41 -5.22 -5.14
C LYS A 120 1.01 -5.58 -5.55
N SER A 121 1.91 -5.83 -4.60
CA SER A 121 3.27 -6.29 -4.90
C SER A 121 3.23 -7.61 -5.69
N THR A 122 4.12 -7.74 -6.66
CA THR A 122 4.30 -9.01 -7.38
C THR A 122 5.03 -10.00 -6.48
N VAL A 123 4.35 -11.06 -6.13
CA VAL A 123 4.86 -12.08 -5.20
C VAL A 123 4.75 -13.49 -5.82
N PRO A 124 5.64 -14.43 -5.44
CA PRO A 124 5.58 -15.81 -5.92
C PRO A 124 4.26 -16.51 -5.60
N VAL A 125 3.92 -17.50 -6.41
CA VAL A 125 2.80 -18.41 -6.16
C VAL A 125 2.96 -19.05 -4.77
N GLY A 126 1.85 -19.10 -4.01
CA GLY A 126 1.86 -19.63 -2.64
C GLY A 126 2.04 -18.57 -1.54
N THR A 127 2.50 -17.37 -1.86
CA THR A 127 2.70 -16.29 -0.86
C THR A 127 1.40 -15.96 -0.12
N GLY A 128 0.26 -15.88 -0.82
CA GLY A 128 -1.04 -15.62 -0.18
C GLY A 128 -1.45 -16.71 0.82
N ALA A 129 -1.19 -17.97 0.50
CA ALA A 129 -1.44 -19.08 1.42
C ALA A 129 -0.53 -19.02 2.66
N ALA A 130 0.74 -18.63 2.45
CA ALA A 130 1.69 -18.42 3.55
C ALA A 130 1.26 -17.28 4.48
N ILE A 131 0.83 -16.15 3.92
CA ILE A 131 0.34 -15.00 4.70
C ILE A 131 -0.92 -15.36 5.50
N LYS A 132 -1.88 -16.05 4.90
CA LYS A 132 -3.08 -16.53 5.63
C LYS A 132 -2.71 -17.43 6.80
N ARG A 133 -1.73 -18.31 6.63
CA ARG A 133 -1.23 -19.17 7.71
C ARG A 133 -0.60 -18.34 8.83
N ILE A 134 0.26 -17.36 8.48
CA ILE A 134 0.86 -16.45 9.46
C ILE A 134 -0.23 -15.70 10.23
N PHE A 135 -1.26 -15.21 9.56
CA PHE A 135 -2.38 -14.54 10.24
C PHE A 135 -3.09 -15.47 11.21
N ALA A 136 -3.39 -16.70 10.81
CA ALA A 136 -4.05 -17.69 11.67
C ALA A 136 -3.19 -18.06 12.89
N GLU A 137 -1.89 -18.32 12.71
CA GLU A 137 -0.94 -18.65 13.78
C GLU A 137 -0.83 -17.52 14.83
N HIS A 138 -1.07 -16.26 14.44
CA HIS A 138 -1.03 -15.11 15.33
C HIS A 138 -2.41 -14.62 15.77
N GLY A 139 -3.47 -15.38 15.56
CA GLY A 139 -4.85 -15.01 15.89
C GLY A 139 -5.35 -13.78 15.12
N ARG A 140 -4.95 -13.66 13.86
CA ARG A 140 -5.34 -12.60 12.91
C ARG A 140 -6.14 -13.16 11.74
N ASP A 141 -6.77 -14.30 11.92
CA ASP A 141 -7.57 -15.03 10.92
C ASP A 141 -8.80 -14.27 10.42
N GLY A 142 -9.22 -13.20 11.15
CA GLY A 142 -10.22 -12.26 10.67
C GLY A 142 -9.78 -11.35 9.53
N PHE A 143 -8.47 -11.25 9.23
CA PHE A 143 -7.99 -10.50 8.07
C PHE A 143 -8.36 -11.20 6.76
N ALA A 144 -9.07 -10.48 5.88
CA ALA A 144 -9.24 -10.95 4.51
C ALA A 144 -7.94 -10.72 3.70
N TYR A 145 -7.66 -11.61 2.75
CA TYR A 145 -6.53 -11.47 1.83
C TYR A 145 -7.01 -11.51 0.38
N VAL A 146 -6.57 -10.53 -0.40
CA VAL A 146 -6.83 -10.43 -1.83
C VAL A 146 -5.50 -10.34 -2.58
N SER A 147 -5.31 -11.16 -3.59
CA SER A 147 -4.20 -11.05 -4.53
C SER A 147 -4.62 -10.17 -5.71
N CYS A 148 -3.91 -9.06 -5.90
CA CYS A 148 -4.18 -8.09 -6.97
C CYS A 148 -2.87 -7.56 -7.54
N PRO A 149 -2.00 -8.45 -8.06
CA PRO A 149 -0.70 -8.05 -8.55
C PRO A 149 -0.81 -7.17 -9.79
N GLU A 150 0.23 -6.37 -10.03
CA GLU A 150 0.41 -5.59 -11.24
C GLU A 150 1.59 -6.16 -12.02
N PHE A 151 1.38 -6.38 -13.32
CA PHE A 151 2.41 -6.88 -14.24
C PHE A 151 2.73 -5.77 -15.25
N LEU A 152 3.48 -4.76 -14.77
CA LEU A 152 3.95 -3.68 -15.62
C LEU A 152 5.24 -4.12 -16.34
N LYS A 153 5.34 -3.75 -17.60
CA LYS A 153 6.59 -3.86 -18.35
C LYS A 153 7.33 -2.53 -18.17
N GLU A 154 8.44 -2.58 -17.45
CA GLU A 154 9.40 -1.49 -17.35
C GLU A 154 10.19 -1.36 -18.66
#